data_14d961425276cfe0898f48c584ad15eb
#
_entry.id   14d961425276cfe0898f48c584ad15eb
#
_cell.length_a   1.000
_cell.length_b   1.000
_cell.length_c   1.000
_cell.angle_alpha   90.00
_cell.angle_beta   90.00
_cell.angle_gamma   90.00
#
_symmetry.space_group_name_H-M   'P 1'
#
loop_
_entity.id
_entity.type
_entity.pdbx_description
1 polymer ?
#
loop_
_entity_poly.entity_id
_entity_poly.type
_entity_poly.pdbx_seq_one_letter_code
_entity_poly.pdbx_strand_id
1 'polypeptide(L)'
;MALRSRFVPLLLIVLLLGNSASPWGNEGHMMINRVAAEKLPLDMPSFLRSAAEQLAYLGPEPDRWREKTELALKLSQEADHFIDLELFEGITLPPDRYSYYRALETERRQNPAQADKFWPKKVGLQPYIAMEIFERLIVAFREYRHAVRDHRSTEFAERNATFYAGWLGHYVADAANPLHTTVNYNGWTSANPNGYTTANTIHWKMEGLFVSANQKQLQFADLVPVEARELKDPFQDYVSYLWKSHSYVEQVYQLEKVGGFEGAGSAESRQFIAQRMAYGATMLRDLWYTAWLDSAVDPPPPAKPASPPSPNRKTTPKLGDTPSQPGS
;
A
#
# COMPACT_ATOMS: atom_id res chain seq x y z
N MET A 1 28.84 19.21 -66.11
CA MET A 1 28.22 19.89 -64.94
C MET A 1 27.50 18.80 -64.16
N ALA A 2 28.17 18.26 -63.14
CA ALA A 2 27.68 17.10 -62.37
C ALA A 2 27.06 17.57 -61.03
N LEU A 3 25.75 17.33 -60.87
CA LEU A 3 25.00 17.65 -59.65
C LEU A 3 25.36 16.61 -58.58
N ARG A 4 26.05 17.02 -57.52
CA ARG A 4 26.32 16.19 -56.36
C ARG A 4 25.11 16.24 -55.40
N SER A 5 24.34 15.17 -55.37
CA SER A 5 23.29 14.95 -54.36
C SER A 5 23.93 14.77 -52.97
N ARG A 6 23.61 15.67 -52.02
CA ARG A 6 23.99 15.56 -50.61
C ARG A 6 22.88 14.79 -49.91
N PHE A 7 23.14 13.51 -49.59
CA PHE A 7 22.34 12.76 -48.62
C PHE A 7 22.62 13.31 -47.22
N VAL A 8 21.61 13.90 -46.58
CA VAL A 8 21.60 14.20 -45.14
C VAL A 8 21.01 13.02 -44.43
N PRO A 9 21.75 12.31 -43.53
CA PRO A 9 21.14 11.24 -42.76
C PRO A 9 20.19 11.86 -41.75
N LEU A 10 18.93 11.47 -41.83
CA LEU A 10 17.92 11.77 -40.83
C LEU A 10 18.25 10.95 -39.57
N LEU A 11 18.84 11.61 -38.56
CA LEU A 11 19.13 11.02 -37.27
C LEU A 11 17.80 10.90 -36.51
N LEU A 12 17.25 9.67 -36.50
CA LEU A 12 16.06 9.34 -35.71
C LEU A 12 16.46 9.33 -34.23
N ILE A 13 16.26 10.47 -33.54
CA ILE A 13 16.38 10.53 -32.07
C ILE A 13 15.18 9.79 -31.51
N VAL A 14 15.37 8.51 -31.18
CA VAL A 14 14.44 7.76 -30.31
C VAL A 14 14.61 8.36 -28.92
N LEU A 15 13.74 9.30 -28.54
CA LEU A 15 13.55 9.71 -27.17
C LEU A 15 13.05 8.49 -26.39
N LEU A 16 13.97 7.79 -25.75
CA LEU A 16 13.67 6.88 -24.67
C LEU A 16 13.11 7.74 -23.51
N LEU A 17 11.82 8.01 -23.56
CA LEU A 17 11.07 8.44 -22.39
C LEU A 17 11.20 7.28 -21.40
N GLY A 18 12.05 7.45 -20.41
CA GLY A 18 12.13 6.55 -19.28
C GLY A 18 10.79 6.58 -18.54
N ASN A 19 9.88 5.71 -18.92
CA ASN A 19 8.70 5.42 -18.11
C ASN A 19 9.21 4.83 -16.79
N SER A 20 9.05 5.59 -15.70
CA SER A 20 9.08 5.02 -14.36
C SER A 20 8.02 3.92 -14.37
N ALA A 21 8.43 2.67 -14.08
CA ALA A 21 7.52 1.55 -13.95
C ALA A 21 6.53 1.87 -12.84
N SER A 22 5.26 2.07 -13.21
CA SER A 22 4.14 2.26 -12.28
C SER A 22 3.59 0.87 -11.97
N PRO A 23 3.52 0.44 -10.69
CA PRO A 23 2.93 -0.84 -10.31
C PRO A 23 1.52 -0.97 -10.89
N TRP A 24 1.11 -2.15 -11.38
CA TRP A 24 -0.13 -2.41 -12.14
C TRP A 24 -0.37 -1.46 -13.34
N GLY A 25 0.58 -0.56 -13.65
CA GLY A 25 0.34 0.58 -14.52
C GLY A 25 -0.82 1.45 -14.03
N ASN A 26 -0.98 2.64 -14.58
CA ASN A 26 -2.13 3.48 -14.22
C ASN A 26 -3.47 2.76 -14.43
N GLU A 27 -3.58 2.00 -15.50
CA GLU A 27 -4.79 1.32 -15.94
C GLU A 27 -5.24 0.23 -14.96
N GLY A 28 -4.32 -0.58 -14.45
CA GLY A 28 -4.64 -1.66 -13.51
C GLY A 28 -5.17 -1.14 -12.20
N HIS A 29 -4.52 -0.12 -11.61
CA HIS A 29 -5.01 0.56 -10.40
C HIS A 29 -6.40 1.18 -10.62
N MET A 30 -6.60 1.87 -11.76
CA MET A 30 -7.89 2.45 -12.10
C MET A 30 -8.98 1.40 -12.21
N MET A 31 -8.71 0.26 -12.86
CA MET A 31 -9.67 -0.83 -13.03
C MET A 31 -10.03 -1.47 -11.69
N ILE A 32 -9.05 -1.73 -10.81
CA ILE A 32 -9.28 -2.34 -9.49
C ILE A 32 -10.16 -1.43 -8.63
N ASN A 33 -9.84 -0.14 -8.54
CA ASN A 33 -10.62 0.82 -7.76
C ASN A 33 -12.06 0.97 -8.29
N ARG A 34 -12.22 1.04 -9.62
CA ARG A 34 -13.56 1.13 -10.25
C ARG A 34 -14.41 -0.09 -9.93
N VAL A 35 -13.87 -1.28 -10.14
CA VAL A 35 -14.61 -2.53 -9.88
C VAL A 35 -14.95 -2.66 -8.40
N ALA A 36 -14.04 -2.31 -7.48
CA ALA A 36 -14.33 -2.29 -6.05
C ALA A 36 -15.51 -1.36 -5.72
N ALA A 37 -15.55 -0.16 -6.33
CA ALA A 37 -16.64 0.81 -6.14
C ALA A 37 -17.98 0.33 -6.70
N GLU A 38 -17.97 -0.31 -7.87
CA GLU A 38 -19.17 -0.87 -8.51
C GLU A 38 -19.76 -2.05 -7.71
N LYS A 39 -18.94 -2.74 -6.94
CA LYS A 39 -19.34 -3.89 -6.11
C LYS A 39 -19.64 -3.53 -4.65
N LEU A 40 -19.74 -2.24 -4.31
CA LEU A 40 -20.10 -1.80 -2.96
C LEU A 40 -21.52 -2.22 -2.57
N PRO A 41 -21.74 -2.70 -1.32
CA PRO A 41 -23.06 -3.00 -0.79
C PRO A 41 -24.00 -1.78 -0.80
N LEU A 42 -25.31 -2.03 -0.91
CA LEU A 42 -26.32 -0.97 -0.99
C LEU A 42 -26.48 -0.18 0.32
N ASP A 43 -26.11 -0.74 1.45
CA ASP A 43 -26.14 -0.12 2.77
C ASP A 43 -24.95 0.82 3.03
N MET A 44 -23.97 0.84 2.14
CA MET A 44 -22.95 1.88 2.13
C MET A 44 -23.44 3.21 1.54
N PRO A 45 -22.84 4.34 1.95
CA PRO A 45 -23.20 5.65 1.42
C PRO A 45 -23.17 5.71 -0.11
N SER A 46 -24.22 6.21 -0.74
CA SER A 46 -24.34 6.26 -2.19
C SER A 46 -23.29 7.16 -2.86
N PHE A 47 -22.79 8.18 -2.14
CA PHE A 47 -21.77 9.09 -2.68
C PHE A 47 -20.50 8.34 -3.10
N LEU A 48 -20.10 7.29 -2.36
CA LEU A 48 -18.89 6.53 -2.68
C LEU A 48 -19.05 5.72 -3.98
N ARG A 49 -20.22 5.10 -4.19
CA ARG A 49 -20.54 4.45 -5.48
C ARG A 49 -20.58 5.45 -6.63
N SER A 50 -21.19 6.61 -6.38
CA SER A 50 -21.29 7.68 -7.39
C SER A 50 -19.92 8.26 -7.76
N ALA A 51 -18.91 8.10 -6.89
CA ALA A 51 -17.55 8.57 -7.11
C ALA A 51 -16.64 7.52 -7.81
N ALA A 52 -17.18 6.45 -8.43
CA ALA A 52 -16.41 5.35 -9.01
C ALA A 52 -15.29 5.83 -9.97
N GLU A 53 -15.57 6.82 -10.82
CA GLU A 53 -14.57 7.38 -11.74
C GLU A 53 -13.49 8.19 -11.01
N GLN A 54 -13.84 8.91 -9.94
CA GLN A 54 -12.85 9.61 -9.12
C GLN A 54 -12.00 8.62 -8.31
N LEU A 55 -12.61 7.57 -7.76
CA LEU A 55 -11.89 6.49 -7.08
C LEU A 55 -10.91 5.80 -8.03
N ALA A 56 -11.34 5.52 -9.27
CA ALA A 56 -10.47 5.00 -10.32
C ALA A 56 -9.29 5.96 -10.58
N TYR A 57 -9.55 7.25 -10.78
CA TYR A 57 -8.51 8.27 -11.00
C TYR A 57 -7.49 8.33 -9.85
N LEU A 58 -7.93 8.15 -8.61
CA LEU A 58 -7.08 8.17 -7.41
C LEU A 58 -6.26 6.88 -7.24
N GLY A 59 -6.63 5.78 -7.89
CA GLY A 59 -5.89 4.52 -7.81
C GLY A 59 -4.39 4.68 -8.05
N PRO A 60 -3.92 5.27 -9.15
CA PRO A 60 -2.50 5.48 -9.41
C PRO A 60 -1.90 6.73 -8.74
N GLU A 61 -2.59 7.41 -7.82
CA GLU A 61 -2.11 8.68 -7.24
C GLU A 61 -0.75 8.57 -6.54
N PRO A 62 -0.46 7.55 -5.69
CA PRO A 62 0.85 7.38 -5.06
C PRO A 62 2.01 7.22 -6.06
N ASP A 63 1.77 6.63 -7.22
CA ASP A 63 2.79 6.53 -8.26
C ASP A 63 3.11 7.89 -8.89
N ARG A 64 2.14 8.79 -9.02
CA ARG A 64 2.35 10.16 -9.46
C ARG A 64 3.24 10.94 -8.50
N TRP A 65 3.26 10.58 -7.21
CA TRP A 65 4.13 11.20 -6.20
C TRP A 65 5.59 10.75 -6.28
N ARG A 66 5.90 9.77 -7.14
CA ARG A 66 7.28 9.27 -7.36
C ARG A 66 8.08 10.12 -8.35
N GLU A 67 7.65 11.36 -8.60
CA GLU A 67 8.34 12.30 -9.46
C GLU A 67 9.76 12.59 -8.96
N LYS A 68 10.70 12.74 -9.92
CA LYS A 68 12.12 12.90 -9.59
C LYS A 68 12.44 14.28 -9.01
N THR A 69 11.57 15.24 -9.22
CA THR A 69 11.72 16.63 -8.75
C THR A 69 11.33 16.79 -7.29
N GLU A 70 10.37 16.00 -6.80
CA GLU A 70 9.90 16.00 -5.41
C GLU A 70 10.60 14.91 -4.59
N LEU A 71 11.92 15.05 -4.47
CA LEU A 71 12.79 14.01 -3.89
C LEU A 71 12.41 13.60 -2.47
N ALA A 72 12.02 14.53 -1.60
CA ALA A 72 11.62 14.23 -0.23
C ALA A 72 10.37 13.34 -0.18
N LEU A 73 9.37 13.66 -1.00
CA LEU A 73 8.15 12.88 -1.13
C LEU A 73 8.45 11.47 -1.69
N LYS A 74 9.21 11.41 -2.78
CA LYS A 74 9.61 10.16 -3.39
C LYS A 74 10.29 9.23 -2.39
N LEU A 75 11.33 9.72 -1.69
CA LEU A 75 12.11 8.92 -0.73
C LEU A 75 11.30 8.48 0.48
N SER A 76 10.30 9.27 0.90
CA SER A 76 9.47 8.93 2.08
C SER A 76 8.49 7.80 1.80
N GLN A 77 8.04 7.64 0.56
CA GLN A 77 6.97 6.69 0.22
C GLN A 77 7.41 5.48 -0.64
N GLU A 78 8.65 5.44 -1.14
CA GLU A 78 9.10 4.31 -1.98
C GLU A 78 8.87 2.95 -1.30
N ALA A 79 9.11 2.87 0.00
CA ALA A 79 8.95 1.64 0.78
C ALA A 79 7.48 1.29 1.10
N ASP A 80 6.55 2.20 0.87
CA ASP A 80 5.13 1.98 1.14
C ASP A 80 4.47 1.05 0.11
N HIS A 81 5.11 0.84 -1.06
CA HIS A 81 4.56 0.07 -2.18
C HIS A 81 4.77 -1.44 -2.06
N PHE A 82 5.62 -1.94 -1.16
CA PHE A 82 6.01 -3.34 -1.12
C PHE A 82 6.32 -3.83 0.30
N ILE A 83 6.46 -5.14 0.43
CA ILE A 83 7.04 -5.81 1.60
C ILE A 83 7.71 -7.12 1.17
N ASP A 84 8.97 -7.33 1.55
CA ASP A 84 9.74 -8.53 1.24
C ASP A 84 9.45 -9.64 2.26
N LEU A 85 8.40 -10.41 2.02
CA LEU A 85 7.85 -11.37 3.00
C LEU A 85 8.78 -12.53 3.32
N GLU A 86 9.69 -12.92 2.42
CA GLU A 86 10.69 -13.96 2.70
C GLU A 86 11.52 -13.67 3.96
N LEU A 87 11.68 -12.40 4.30
CA LEU A 87 12.42 -11.98 5.48
C LEU A 87 11.64 -12.18 6.79
N PHE A 88 10.35 -12.50 6.69
CA PHE A 88 9.45 -12.63 7.84
C PHE A 88 8.85 -14.04 7.97
N GLU A 89 9.42 -15.03 7.31
CA GLU A 89 9.00 -16.42 7.51
C GLU A 89 9.13 -16.82 8.99
N GLY A 90 8.01 -17.21 9.59
CA GLY A 90 7.93 -17.56 11.02
C GLY A 90 7.96 -16.37 11.99
N ILE A 91 7.95 -15.13 11.48
CA ILE A 91 7.93 -13.91 12.28
C ILE A 91 6.55 -13.26 12.17
N THR A 92 5.90 -13.00 13.30
CA THR A 92 4.64 -12.26 13.34
C THR A 92 4.92 -10.76 13.16
N LEU A 93 4.32 -10.14 12.15
CA LEU A 93 4.40 -8.71 11.94
C LEU A 93 3.63 -7.97 13.04
N PRO A 94 4.25 -6.99 13.74
CA PRO A 94 3.57 -6.16 14.72
C PRO A 94 2.47 -5.30 14.06
N PRO A 95 1.40 -4.91 14.78
CA PRO A 95 0.26 -4.22 14.18
C PRO A 95 0.52 -2.73 13.87
N ASP A 96 1.58 -2.14 14.39
CA ASP A 96 1.89 -0.72 14.18
C ASP A 96 3.32 -0.50 13.67
N ARG A 97 3.51 0.59 12.93
CA ARG A 97 4.77 0.98 12.28
C ARG A 97 5.94 1.12 13.26
N TYR A 98 5.73 1.65 14.45
CA TYR A 98 6.81 1.87 15.41
C TYR A 98 7.26 0.58 16.08
N SER A 99 6.32 -0.31 16.40
CA SER A 99 6.63 -1.67 16.86
C SER A 99 7.37 -2.47 15.79
N TYR A 100 6.98 -2.30 14.52
CA TYR A 100 7.69 -2.89 13.38
C TYR A 100 9.14 -2.39 13.28
N TYR A 101 9.38 -1.09 13.38
CA TYR A 101 10.76 -0.56 13.37
C TYR A 101 11.60 -1.14 14.51
N ARG A 102 11.03 -1.34 15.70
CA ARG A 102 11.73 -2.00 16.82
C ARG A 102 12.02 -3.46 16.53
N ALA A 103 11.10 -4.19 15.90
CA ALA A 103 11.33 -5.57 15.48
C ALA A 103 12.47 -5.65 14.45
N LEU A 104 12.46 -4.81 13.42
CA LEU A 104 13.55 -4.75 12.44
C LEU A 104 14.91 -4.42 13.08
N GLU A 105 14.95 -3.50 14.02
CA GLU A 105 16.20 -3.20 14.74
C GLU A 105 16.68 -4.39 15.59
N THR A 106 15.75 -5.16 16.16
CA THR A 106 16.07 -6.39 16.88
C THR A 106 16.69 -7.42 15.94
N GLU A 107 16.09 -7.66 14.77
CA GLU A 107 16.62 -8.57 13.75
C GLU A 107 17.99 -8.13 13.26
N ARG A 108 18.22 -6.85 13.03
CA ARG A 108 19.54 -6.32 12.64
C ARG A 108 20.63 -6.58 13.66
N ARG A 109 20.29 -6.52 14.95
CA ARG A 109 21.24 -6.80 16.03
C ARG A 109 21.50 -8.29 16.20
N GLN A 110 20.47 -9.12 16.06
CA GLN A 110 20.58 -10.57 16.22
C GLN A 110 21.26 -11.24 15.02
N ASN A 111 21.11 -10.68 13.82
CA ASN A 111 21.62 -11.19 12.55
C ASN A 111 22.55 -10.19 11.84
N PRO A 112 23.75 -9.86 12.39
CA PRO A 112 24.63 -8.82 11.84
C PRO A 112 25.01 -9.05 10.38
N ALA A 113 25.15 -10.32 9.96
CA ALA A 113 25.51 -10.68 8.57
C ALA A 113 24.40 -10.32 7.56
N GLN A 114 23.17 -10.19 8.00
CA GLN A 114 22.01 -9.82 7.18
C GLN A 114 21.39 -8.45 7.57
N ALA A 115 22.01 -7.75 8.51
CA ALA A 115 21.50 -6.51 9.08
C ALA A 115 21.09 -5.48 8.02
N ASP A 116 21.82 -5.44 6.91
CA ASP A 116 21.56 -4.51 5.80
C ASP A 116 20.24 -4.78 5.06
N LYS A 117 19.70 -5.99 5.16
CA LYS A 117 18.40 -6.35 4.58
C LYS A 117 17.22 -5.76 5.37
N PHE A 118 17.35 -5.65 6.70
CA PHE A 118 16.29 -5.24 7.62
C PHE A 118 16.17 -3.72 7.81
N TRP A 119 16.63 -2.91 6.85
CA TRP A 119 16.28 -1.49 6.84
C TRP A 119 14.83 -1.29 6.37
N PRO A 120 14.00 -0.47 7.04
CA PRO A 120 12.60 -0.25 6.65
C PRO A 120 12.40 0.06 5.16
N LYS A 121 13.28 0.91 4.60
CA LYS A 121 13.27 1.26 3.18
C LYS A 121 13.61 0.10 2.23
N LYS A 122 14.20 -1.00 2.74
CA LYS A 122 14.57 -2.17 1.94
C LYS A 122 13.57 -3.30 2.08
N VAL A 123 13.02 -3.51 3.28
CA VAL A 123 12.04 -4.57 3.51
C VAL A 123 10.61 -4.17 3.20
N GLY A 124 10.35 -2.86 3.08
CA GLY A 124 9.02 -2.33 2.78
C GLY A 124 8.16 -2.04 4.00
N LEU A 125 7.10 -1.26 3.79
CA LEU A 125 6.20 -0.72 4.80
C LEU A 125 4.71 -0.87 4.43
N GLN A 126 4.43 -1.58 3.36
CA GLN A 126 3.15 -1.62 2.67
C GLN A 126 1.93 -1.93 3.58
N PRO A 127 1.94 -2.93 4.51
CA PRO A 127 0.80 -3.16 5.38
C PRO A 127 0.51 -2.00 6.33
N TYR A 128 1.53 -1.26 6.72
CA TYR A 128 1.39 -0.15 7.68
C TYR A 128 0.75 1.07 7.06
N ILE A 129 1.19 1.46 5.85
CA ILE A 129 0.56 2.58 5.15
C ILE A 129 -0.89 2.26 4.79
N ALA A 130 -1.18 1.02 4.35
CA ALA A 130 -2.54 0.60 4.03
C ALA A 130 -3.46 0.72 5.25
N MET A 131 -3.03 0.23 6.42
CA MET A 131 -3.83 0.32 7.65
C MET A 131 -3.96 1.75 8.17
N GLU A 132 -2.92 2.58 8.07
CA GLU A 132 -3.00 3.99 8.45
C GLU A 132 -4.01 4.77 7.58
N ILE A 133 -4.11 4.45 6.28
CA ILE A 133 -5.11 5.06 5.39
C ILE A 133 -6.50 4.49 5.68
N PHE A 134 -6.61 3.19 5.95
CA PHE A 134 -7.86 2.54 6.37
C PHE A 134 -8.45 3.23 7.61
N GLU A 135 -7.64 3.50 8.64
CA GLU A 135 -8.10 4.22 9.84
C GLU A 135 -8.50 5.67 9.54
N ARG A 136 -7.78 6.37 8.64
CA ARG A 136 -8.21 7.70 8.16
C ARG A 136 -9.58 7.64 7.47
N LEU A 137 -9.84 6.57 6.74
CA LEU A 137 -11.15 6.37 6.11
C LEU A 137 -12.26 6.15 7.14
N ILE A 138 -12.00 5.38 8.21
CA ILE A 138 -12.94 5.24 9.33
C ILE A 138 -13.28 6.60 9.93
N VAL A 139 -12.27 7.43 10.19
CA VAL A 139 -12.46 8.79 10.73
C VAL A 139 -13.30 9.65 9.78
N ALA A 140 -13.01 9.61 8.47
CA ALA A 140 -13.77 10.38 7.48
C ALA A 140 -15.24 9.94 7.39
N PHE A 141 -15.51 8.63 7.44
CA PHE A 141 -16.88 8.10 7.49
C PHE A 141 -17.60 8.47 8.80
N ARG A 142 -16.89 8.51 9.92
CA ARG A 142 -17.46 8.95 11.22
C ARG A 142 -17.86 10.43 11.15
N GLU A 143 -17.04 11.29 10.58
CA GLU A 143 -17.38 12.69 10.35
C GLU A 143 -18.57 12.85 9.39
N TYR A 144 -18.65 12.02 8.36
CA TYR A 144 -19.85 11.98 7.51
C TYR A 144 -21.12 11.64 8.31
N ARG A 145 -21.08 10.59 9.17
CA ARG A 145 -22.21 10.20 10.02
C ARG A 145 -22.59 11.32 10.99
N HIS A 146 -21.60 12.00 11.58
CA HIS A 146 -21.83 13.15 12.47
C HIS A 146 -22.49 14.31 11.70
N ALA A 147 -22.01 14.61 10.49
CA ALA A 147 -22.62 15.67 9.67
C ALA A 147 -24.07 15.35 9.32
N VAL A 148 -24.38 14.10 8.95
CA VAL A 148 -25.76 13.65 8.69
C VAL A 148 -26.63 13.76 9.94
N ARG A 149 -26.17 13.24 11.08
CA ARG A 149 -26.90 13.28 12.36
C ARG A 149 -27.21 14.71 12.78
N ASP A 150 -26.22 15.62 12.64
CA ASP A 150 -26.29 17.00 13.08
C ASP A 150 -26.90 17.95 12.02
N HIS A 151 -27.44 17.42 10.92
CA HIS A 151 -28.00 18.17 9.80
C HIS A 151 -27.05 19.22 9.20
N ARG A 152 -25.75 18.94 9.19
CA ARG A 152 -24.70 19.77 8.58
C ARG A 152 -24.39 19.29 7.15
N SER A 153 -23.71 20.13 6.38
CA SER A 153 -23.19 19.73 5.07
C SER A 153 -22.26 18.54 5.21
N THR A 154 -22.43 17.53 4.38
CA THR A 154 -21.60 16.32 4.28
C THR A 154 -20.46 16.45 3.28
N GLU A 155 -20.47 17.50 2.47
CA GLU A 155 -19.61 17.68 1.28
C GLU A 155 -18.12 17.45 1.57
N PHE A 156 -17.58 18.04 2.63
CA PHE A 156 -16.15 17.90 2.94
C PHE A 156 -15.81 16.51 3.46
N ALA A 157 -16.69 15.89 4.24
CA ALA A 157 -16.50 14.53 4.72
C ALA A 157 -16.55 13.51 3.57
N GLU A 158 -17.47 13.70 2.62
CA GLU A 158 -17.55 12.89 1.40
C GLU A 158 -16.29 12.99 0.54
N ARG A 159 -15.76 14.20 0.34
CA ARG A 159 -14.51 14.42 -0.40
C ARG A 159 -13.33 13.75 0.27
N ASN A 160 -13.21 13.88 1.60
CA ASN A 160 -12.13 13.24 2.36
C ASN A 160 -12.24 11.71 2.31
N ALA A 161 -13.45 11.16 2.51
CA ALA A 161 -13.67 9.72 2.43
C ALA A 161 -13.35 9.18 1.03
N THR A 162 -13.76 9.87 -0.03
CA THR A 162 -13.45 9.49 -1.42
C THR A 162 -11.93 9.51 -1.66
N PHE A 163 -11.23 10.54 -1.16
CA PHE A 163 -9.78 10.64 -1.32
C PHE A 163 -9.06 9.49 -0.60
N TYR A 164 -9.38 9.23 0.68
CA TYR A 164 -8.75 8.14 1.43
C TYR A 164 -9.11 6.76 0.85
N ALA A 165 -10.35 6.56 0.41
CA ALA A 165 -10.76 5.31 -0.24
C ALA A 165 -9.96 5.05 -1.53
N GLY A 166 -9.85 6.05 -2.40
CA GLY A 166 -9.07 5.94 -3.63
C GLY A 166 -7.58 5.73 -3.39
N TRP A 167 -7.01 6.44 -2.42
CA TRP A 167 -5.61 6.30 -2.02
C TRP A 167 -5.32 4.91 -1.43
N LEU A 168 -6.17 4.40 -0.54
CA LEU A 168 -6.06 3.03 -0.02
C LEU A 168 -6.02 1.99 -1.14
N GLY A 169 -6.83 2.22 -2.19
CA GLY A 169 -6.92 1.31 -3.33
C GLY A 169 -5.60 1.07 -4.04
N HIS A 170 -4.70 2.04 -4.06
CA HIS A 170 -3.36 1.87 -4.62
C HIS A 170 -2.60 0.75 -3.93
N TYR A 171 -2.42 0.88 -2.61
CA TYR A 171 -1.62 -0.09 -1.85
C TYR A 171 -2.28 -1.47 -1.76
N VAL A 172 -3.62 -1.51 -1.76
CA VAL A 172 -4.34 -2.79 -1.81
C VAL A 172 -4.15 -3.47 -3.17
N ALA A 173 -4.11 -2.71 -4.26
CA ALA A 173 -3.81 -3.24 -5.58
C ALA A 173 -2.36 -3.74 -5.67
N ASP A 174 -1.37 -2.97 -5.19
CA ASP A 174 0.02 -3.41 -5.09
C ASP A 174 0.14 -4.74 -4.33
N ALA A 175 -0.54 -4.85 -3.19
CA ALA A 175 -0.54 -6.07 -2.37
C ALA A 175 -1.18 -7.29 -3.05
N ALA A 176 -2.04 -7.09 -4.06
CA ALA A 176 -2.58 -8.19 -4.89
C ALA A 176 -1.55 -8.75 -5.86
N ASN A 177 -0.54 -7.95 -6.20
CA ASN A 177 0.52 -8.32 -7.10
C ASN A 177 1.63 -9.09 -6.38
N PRO A 178 1.93 -10.34 -6.77
CA PRO A 178 2.98 -11.12 -6.14
C PRO A 178 4.34 -10.43 -6.12
N LEU A 179 4.66 -9.64 -7.14
CA LEU A 179 5.96 -8.96 -7.25
C LEU A 179 6.15 -7.82 -6.23
N HIS A 180 5.09 -7.33 -5.56
CA HIS A 180 5.21 -6.39 -4.45
C HIS A 180 5.40 -7.05 -3.08
N THR A 181 5.55 -8.37 -3.04
CA THR A 181 5.63 -9.13 -1.79
C THR A 181 6.93 -9.91 -1.64
N THR A 182 7.93 -9.64 -2.48
CA THR A 182 9.11 -10.51 -2.63
C THR A 182 10.38 -9.76 -2.96
N VAL A 183 11.52 -10.23 -2.45
CA VAL A 183 12.86 -9.80 -2.90
C VAL A 183 13.11 -10.08 -4.39
N ASN A 184 12.35 -10.99 -4.99
CA ASN A 184 12.41 -11.34 -6.41
C ASN A 184 11.46 -10.46 -7.26
N TYR A 185 11.23 -9.22 -6.87
CA TYR A 185 10.25 -8.35 -7.52
C TYR A 185 10.57 -8.01 -8.98
N ASN A 186 11.85 -8.00 -9.37
CA ASN A 186 12.24 -7.59 -10.73
C ASN A 186 13.48 -8.37 -11.22
N GLY A 187 13.33 -9.66 -11.36
CA GLY A 187 14.38 -10.64 -11.66
C GLY A 187 14.66 -11.56 -10.47
N TRP A 188 14.89 -12.85 -10.75
CA TRP A 188 15.15 -13.83 -9.71
C TRP A 188 16.54 -13.62 -9.10
N THR A 189 16.63 -13.47 -7.78
CA THR A 189 17.85 -13.08 -7.07
C THR A 189 18.46 -14.18 -6.20
N SER A 190 17.72 -15.25 -5.93
CA SER A 190 18.16 -16.38 -5.11
C SER A 190 18.64 -17.56 -5.96
N ALA A 191 18.91 -18.73 -5.34
CA ALA A 191 19.20 -19.96 -6.09
C ALA A 191 18.12 -20.22 -7.16
N ASN A 192 18.56 -20.51 -8.40
CA ASN A 192 17.69 -20.53 -9.57
C ASN A 192 17.74 -21.87 -10.33
N PRO A 193 17.36 -22.99 -9.69
CA PRO A 193 17.36 -24.30 -10.32
C PRO A 193 16.35 -24.38 -11.49
N ASN A 194 15.31 -23.59 -11.44
CA ASN A 194 14.25 -23.54 -12.46
C ASN A 194 14.61 -22.65 -13.66
N GLY A 195 15.74 -21.93 -13.64
CA GLY A 195 16.18 -21.05 -14.73
C GLY A 195 15.21 -19.91 -15.04
N TYR A 196 14.66 -19.28 -14.02
CA TYR A 196 13.83 -18.09 -14.14
C TYR A 196 14.65 -16.89 -14.59
N THR A 197 13.99 -15.90 -15.19
CA THR A 197 14.68 -14.68 -15.64
C THR A 197 15.33 -13.94 -14.49
N THR A 198 16.56 -13.49 -14.68
CA THR A 198 17.28 -12.58 -13.79
C THR A 198 17.26 -11.14 -14.32
N ALA A 199 16.62 -10.91 -15.47
CA ALA A 199 16.50 -9.59 -16.07
C ALA A 199 15.54 -8.71 -15.24
N ASN A 200 15.93 -7.46 -15.02
CA ASN A 200 15.16 -6.48 -14.26
C ASN A 200 14.01 -5.86 -15.06
N THR A 201 13.26 -6.66 -15.78
CA THR A 201 12.18 -6.22 -16.67
C THR A 201 10.84 -6.88 -16.41
N ILE A 202 10.78 -7.98 -15.65
CA ILE A 202 9.56 -8.77 -15.44
C ILE A 202 8.43 -7.95 -14.81
N HIS A 203 8.76 -7.08 -13.87
CA HIS A 203 7.83 -6.22 -13.18
C HIS A 203 7.08 -5.31 -14.16
N TRP A 204 7.83 -4.48 -14.88
CA TRP A 204 7.27 -3.59 -15.91
C TRP A 204 6.58 -4.36 -17.06
N LYS A 205 7.12 -5.51 -17.47
CA LYS A 205 6.52 -6.34 -18.52
C LYS A 205 5.12 -6.82 -18.11
N MET A 206 4.96 -7.33 -16.88
CA MET A 206 3.71 -7.88 -16.39
C MET A 206 2.67 -6.79 -16.12
N GLU A 207 2.99 -5.81 -15.30
CA GLU A 207 2.00 -4.82 -14.84
C GLU A 207 1.82 -3.65 -15.80
N GLY A 208 2.88 -3.20 -16.45
CA GLY A 208 2.82 -2.08 -17.38
C GLY A 208 2.37 -2.53 -18.76
N LEU A 209 3.25 -3.21 -19.49
CA LEU A 209 2.99 -3.56 -20.89
C LEU A 209 1.82 -4.53 -21.08
N PHE A 210 1.83 -5.62 -20.30
CA PHE A 210 0.82 -6.68 -20.51
C PHE A 210 -0.57 -6.20 -20.09
N VAL A 211 -0.72 -5.54 -18.93
CA VAL A 211 -2.01 -5.03 -18.48
C VAL A 211 -2.54 -3.96 -19.44
N SER A 212 -1.71 -3.00 -19.83
CA SER A 212 -2.11 -1.95 -20.78
C SER A 212 -2.54 -2.52 -22.15
N ALA A 213 -1.83 -3.53 -22.65
CA ALA A 213 -2.15 -4.18 -23.92
C ALA A 213 -3.44 -5.04 -23.88
N ASN A 214 -3.83 -5.50 -22.69
CA ASN A 214 -4.92 -6.47 -22.50
C ASN A 214 -6.14 -5.91 -21.73
N GLN A 215 -6.26 -4.60 -21.49
CA GLN A 215 -7.33 -4.00 -20.68
C GLN A 215 -8.74 -4.51 -21.04
N LYS A 216 -9.04 -4.62 -22.35
CA LYS A 216 -10.35 -5.08 -22.84
C LYS A 216 -10.61 -6.56 -22.57
N GLN A 217 -9.54 -7.36 -22.48
CA GLN A 217 -9.59 -8.80 -22.25
C GLN A 217 -9.56 -9.16 -20.75
N LEU A 218 -9.07 -8.26 -19.92
CA LEU A 218 -8.98 -8.46 -18.47
C LEU A 218 -10.34 -8.18 -17.81
N GLN A 219 -11.32 -9.05 -18.09
CA GLN A 219 -12.64 -8.99 -17.48
C GLN A 219 -12.60 -9.74 -16.15
N PHE A 220 -12.61 -9.02 -15.01
CA PHE A 220 -12.51 -9.63 -13.69
C PHE A 220 -13.62 -9.23 -12.71
N ALA A 221 -14.51 -8.34 -13.11
CA ALA A 221 -15.60 -7.88 -12.23
C ALA A 221 -16.52 -9.02 -11.76
N ASP A 222 -16.72 -10.04 -12.61
CA ASP A 222 -17.54 -11.20 -12.28
C ASP A 222 -16.82 -12.22 -11.37
N LEU A 223 -15.49 -12.06 -11.20
CA LEU A 223 -14.69 -12.85 -10.25
C LEU A 223 -14.73 -12.26 -8.84
N VAL A 224 -15.20 -11.02 -8.68
CA VAL A 224 -15.38 -10.40 -7.37
C VAL A 224 -16.69 -10.92 -6.76
N PRO A 225 -16.66 -11.53 -5.55
CA PRO A 225 -17.87 -12.02 -4.87
C PRO A 225 -18.93 -10.93 -4.74
N VAL A 226 -20.20 -11.31 -4.79
CA VAL A 226 -21.31 -10.35 -4.68
C VAL A 226 -21.37 -9.73 -3.29
N GLU A 227 -21.18 -10.56 -2.26
CA GLU A 227 -21.26 -10.13 -0.87
C GLU A 227 -19.92 -9.55 -0.38
N ALA A 228 -19.98 -8.38 0.24
CA ALA A 228 -18.85 -7.81 0.96
C ALA A 228 -18.70 -8.47 2.33
N ARG A 229 -17.47 -8.64 2.76
CA ARG A 229 -17.14 -9.24 4.05
C ARG A 229 -16.65 -8.16 5.02
N GLU A 230 -17.18 -8.16 6.24
CA GLU A 230 -16.58 -7.44 7.37
C GLU A 230 -15.30 -8.16 7.82
N LEU A 231 -14.20 -7.46 7.86
CA LEU A 231 -12.92 -7.97 8.37
C LEU A 231 -12.93 -7.83 9.90
N LYS A 232 -12.66 -8.94 10.61
CA LYS A 232 -12.70 -8.94 12.08
C LYS A 232 -11.39 -8.44 12.72
N ASP A 233 -10.29 -8.68 12.05
CA ASP A 233 -8.98 -8.14 12.38
C ASP A 233 -8.35 -7.61 11.08
N PRO A 234 -8.62 -6.35 10.71
CA PRO A 234 -8.18 -5.80 9.42
C PRO A 234 -6.68 -5.93 9.18
N PHE A 235 -5.83 -5.80 10.22
CA PHE A 235 -4.39 -5.95 10.07
C PHE A 235 -4.00 -7.40 9.77
N GLN A 236 -4.49 -8.38 10.53
CA GLN A 236 -4.15 -9.79 10.31
C GLN A 236 -4.77 -10.34 9.02
N ASP A 237 -6.00 -9.93 8.69
CA ASP A 237 -6.65 -10.25 7.42
C ASP A 237 -5.80 -9.71 6.25
N TYR A 238 -5.25 -8.49 6.38
CA TYR A 238 -4.40 -7.87 5.37
C TYR A 238 -3.01 -8.55 5.26
N VAL A 239 -2.39 -8.92 6.37
CA VAL A 239 -1.15 -9.71 6.38
C VAL A 239 -1.37 -11.07 5.71
N SER A 240 -2.49 -11.73 5.99
CA SER A 240 -2.88 -12.99 5.34
C SER A 240 -3.09 -12.82 3.83
N TYR A 241 -3.65 -11.68 3.43
CA TYR A 241 -3.83 -11.29 2.03
C TYR A 241 -2.49 -11.13 1.30
N LEU A 242 -1.50 -10.49 1.95
CA LEU A 242 -0.13 -10.36 1.42
C LEU A 242 0.55 -11.72 1.25
N TRP A 243 0.50 -12.58 2.26
CA TRP A 243 1.06 -13.94 2.18
C TRP A 243 0.41 -14.78 1.08
N LYS A 244 -0.90 -14.61 0.87
CA LYS A 244 -1.59 -15.28 -0.25
C LYS A 244 -1.09 -14.78 -1.59
N SER A 245 -0.86 -13.47 -1.76
CA SER A 245 -0.27 -12.91 -2.98
C SER A 245 1.17 -13.44 -3.17
N HIS A 246 1.97 -13.46 -2.11
CA HIS A 246 3.33 -13.99 -2.11
C HIS A 246 3.40 -15.44 -2.62
N SER A 247 2.44 -16.27 -2.26
CA SER A 247 2.38 -17.67 -2.71
C SER A 247 2.31 -17.86 -4.22
N TYR A 248 2.09 -16.80 -4.99
CA TYR A 248 2.04 -16.81 -6.46
C TYR A 248 3.30 -16.25 -7.13
N VAL A 249 4.34 -15.88 -6.38
CA VAL A 249 5.59 -15.32 -6.95
C VAL A 249 6.18 -16.28 -7.98
N GLU A 250 6.32 -17.55 -7.62
CA GLU A 250 6.90 -18.54 -8.55
C GLU A 250 6.05 -18.74 -9.80
N GLN A 251 4.70 -18.70 -9.68
CA GLN A 251 3.81 -18.80 -10.83
C GLN A 251 3.99 -17.62 -11.80
N VAL A 252 4.26 -16.42 -11.32
CA VAL A 252 4.59 -15.28 -12.20
C VAL A 252 5.83 -15.60 -13.04
N TYR A 253 6.87 -16.14 -12.43
CA TYR A 253 8.11 -16.52 -13.12
C TYR A 253 7.93 -17.70 -14.09
N GLN A 254 7.06 -18.65 -13.73
CA GLN A 254 6.70 -19.77 -14.65
C GLN A 254 6.00 -19.24 -15.90
N LEU A 255 5.04 -18.33 -15.75
CA LEU A 255 4.33 -17.71 -16.86
C LEU A 255 5.27 -16.85 -17.71
N GLU A 256 6.15 -16.07 -17.11
CA GLU A 256 7.15 -15.27 -17.82
C GLU A 256 8.07 -16.14 -18.66
N LYS A 257 8.58 -17.24 -18.07
CA LYS A 257 9.52 -18.16 -18.72
C LYS A 257 9.00 -18.76 -20.04
N VAL A 258 7.67 -18.93 -20.15
CA VAL A 258 7.02 -19.43 -21.37
C VAL A 258 6.52 -18.31 -22.29
N GLY A 259 6.93 -17.05 -22.06
CA GLY A 259 6.51 -15.91 -22.86
C GLY A 259 5.07 -15.45 -22.58
N GLY A 260 4.49 -15.85 -21.45
CA GLY A 260 3.09 -15.59 -21.09
C GLY A 260 2.72 -14.10 -20.99
N PHE A 261 3.70 -13.21 -20.82
CA PHE A 261 3.50 -11.76 -20.73
C PHE A 261 3.97 -11.01 -21.98
N GLU A 262 4.25 -11.72 -23.10
CA GLU A 262 4.65 -11.08 -24.35
C GLU A 262 3.42 -10.67 -25.18
N GLY A 263 3.33 -9.40 -25.56
CA GLY A 263 2.24 -8.87 -26.39
C GLY A 263 0.85 -9.15 -25.81
N ALA A 264 0.01 -9.90 -26.56
CA ALA A 264 -1.31 -10.34 -26.09
C ALA A 264 -1.23 -11.43 -25.00
N GLY A 265 -0.06 -12.04 -24.81
CA GLY A 265 0.19 -13.10 -23.86
C GLY A 265 -0.63 -14.37 -24.06
N SER A 266 -0.57 -15.27 -23.09
CA SER A 266 -1.36 -16.50 -23.09
C SER A 266 -2.73 -16.30 -22.45
N ALA A 267 -3.67 -17.21 -22.71
CA ALA A 267 -4.96 -17.23 -22.00
C ALA A 267 -4.77 -17.44 -20.49
N GLU A 268 -3.79 -18.29 -20.12
CA GLU A 268 -3.44 -18.56 -18.72
C GLU A 268 -2.93 -17.30 -18.01
N SER A 269 -2.04 -16.53 -18.65
CA SER A 269 -1.54 -15.27 -18.09
C SER A 269 -2.65 -14.24 -17.91
N ARG A 270 -3.57 -14.10 -18.89
CA ARG A 270 -4.74 -13.22 -18.75
C ARG A 270 -5.65 -13.64 -17.60
N GLN A 271 -5.93 -14.94 -17.48
CA GLN A 271 -6.71 -15.47 -16.39
C GLN A 271 -6.03 -15.24 -15.02
N PHE A 272 -4.74 -15.48 -14.93
CA PHE A 272 -3.95 -15.23 -13.74
C PHE A 272 -4.04 -13.76 -13.30
N ILE A 273 -3.78 -12.82 -14.21
CA ILE A 273 -3.85 -11.38 -13.92
C ILE A 273 -5.27 -10.97 -13.54
N ALA A 274 -6.30 -11.43 -14.26
CA ALA A 274 -7.70 -11.16 -13.90
C ALA A 274 -8.04 -11.63 -12.48
N GLN A 275 -7.56 -12.81 -12.07
CA GLN A 275 -7.73 -13.32 -10.71
C GLN A 275 -7.01 -12.45 -9.67
N ARG A 276 -5.80 -11.96 -9.96
CA ARG A 276 -5.08 -11.06 -9.04
C ARG A 276 -5.79 -9.71 -8.91
N MET A 277 -6.26 -9.15 -10.01
CA MET A 277 -7.04 -7.89 -10.00
C MET A 277 -8.37 -8.05 -9.24
N ALA A 278 -9.08 -9.17 -9.44
CA ALA A 278 -10.30 -9.48 -8.69
C ALA A 278 -10.01 -9.62 -7.18
N TYR A 279 -8.87 -10.23 -6.83
CA TYR A 279 -8.44 -10.39 -5.44
C TYR A 279 -8.18 -9.02 -4.81
N GLY A 280 -7.53 -8.09 -5.54
CA GLY A 280 -7.34 -6.70 -5.14
C GLY A 280 -8.66 -5.97 -4.93
N ALA A 281 -9.55 -6.02 -5.91
CA ALA A 281 -10.86 -5.37 -5.83
C ALA A 281 -11.73 -5.91 -4.69
N THR A 282 -11.66 -7.23 -4.41
CA THR A 282 -12.37 -7.85 -3.30
C THR A 282 -11.88 -7.33 -1.95
N MET A 283 -10.57 -7.37 -1.70
CA MET A 283 -9.98 -6.87 -0.45
C MET A 283 -10.25 -5.37 -0.25
N LEU A 284 -10.13 -4.58 -1.31
CA LEU A 284 -10.39 -3.14 -1.25
C LEU A 284 -11.84 -2.84 -0.88
N ARG A 285 -12.80 -3.49 -1.52
CA ARG A 285 -14.22 -3.37 -1.20
C ARG A 285 -14.49 -3.77 0.26
N ASP A 286 -13.92 -4.89 0.71
CA ASP A 286 -14.12 -5.42 2.06
C ASP A 286 -13.53 -4.48 3.12
N LEU A 287 -12.37 -3.85 2.85
CA LEU A 287 -11.80 -2.79 3.70
C LEU A 287 -12.70 -1.55 3.74
N TRP A 288 -13.21 -1.08 2.60
CA TRP A 288 -14.12 0.07 2.58
C TRP A 288 -15.41 -0.20 3.36
N TYR A 289 -15.95 -1.41 3.20
CA TYR A 289 -17.14 -1.86 3.92
C TYR A 289 -16.89 -1.95 5.43
N THR A 290 -15.77 -2.55 5.83
CA THR A 290 -15.36 -2.62 7.24
C THR A 290 -15.16 -1.23 7.84
N ALA A 291 -14.48 -0.31 7.13
CA ALA A 291 -14.31 1.06 7.57
C ALA A 291 -15.66 1.78 7.77
N TRP A 292 -16.64 1.51 6.89
CA TRP A 292 -17.99 2.03 7.05
C TRP A 292 -18.69 1.49 8.29
N LEU A 293 -18.58 0.19 8.58
CA LEU A 293 -19.16 -0.43 9.76
C LEU A 293 -18.49 0.10 11.04
N ASP A 294 -17.18 0.14 11.10
CA ASP A 294 -16.40 0.62 12.25
C ASP A 294 -16.63 2.11 12.55
N SER A 295 -16.96 2.89 11.53
CA SER A 295 -17.27 4.31 11.69
C SER A 295 -18.55 4.58 12.47
N ALA A 296 -19.42 3.56 12.68
CA ALA A 296 -20.64 3.68 13.44
C ALA A 296 -20.42 3.82 14.96
N VAL A 297 -19.23 3.45 15.43
CA VAL A 297 -18.86 3.51 16.84
C VAL A 297 -18.05 4.78 17.11
N ASP A 298 -18.54 5.66 17.98
CA ASP A 298 -17.77 6.79 18.46
C ASP A 298 -16.61 6.30 19.35
N PRO A 299 -15.39 6.87 19.22
CA PRO A 299 -14.30 6.53 20.12
C PRO A 299 -14.66 6.92 21.55
N PRO A 300 -14.17 6.17 22.57
CA PRO A 300 -14.35 6.56 23.94
C PRO A 300 -13.78 7.98 24.18
N PRO A 301 -14.39 8.79 25.04
CA PRO A 301 -13.86 10.11 25.34
C PRO A 301 -12.40 9.98 25.81
N PRO A 302 -11.55 10.95 25.48
CA PRO A 302 -10.14 10.91 25.88
C PRO A 302 -10.06 10.75 27.41
N ALA A 303 -9.16 9.87 27.86
CA ALA A 303 -8.89 9.73 29.29
C ALA A 303 -8.56 11.10 29.87
N LYS A 304 -9.24 11.48 30.99
CA LYS A 304 -8.90 12.71 31.67
C LYS A 304 -7.39 12.71 31.93
N PRO A 305 -6.68 13.80 31.60
CA PRO A 305 -5.26 13.88 31.91
C PRO A 305 -5.08 13.59 33.40
N ALA A 306 -4.15 12.70 33.72
CA ALA A 306 -3.80 12.43 35.12
C ALA A 306 -3.56 13.78 35.81
N SER A 307 -4.25 14.02 36.94
CA SER A 307 -4.05 15.24 37.71
C SER A 307 -2.53 15.39 37.95
N PRO A 308 -1.94 16.57 37.73
CA PRO A 308 -0.53 16.75 38.00
C PRO A 308 -0.26 16.31 39.45
N PRO A 309 0.87 15.63 39.72
CA PRO A 309 1.20 15.23 41.09
C PRO A 309 1.11 16.45 41.99
N SER A 310 0.37 16.32 43.07
CA SER A 310 0.21 17.39 44.05
C SER A 310 1.61 17.92 44.44
N PRO A 311 1.88 19.23 44.37
CA PRO A 311 3.20 19.73 44.72
C PRO A 311 3.53 19.26 46.12
N ASN A 312 4.57 18.44 46.24
CA ASN A 312 5.08 17.99 47.55
C ASN A 312 5.21 19.22 48.46
N ARG A 313 4.36 19.26 49.49
CA ARG A 313 4.44 20.27 50.57
C ARG A 313 5.86 20.15 51.11
N LYS A 314 6.76 21.04 50.69
CA LYS A 314 8.08 21.17 51.32
C LYS A 314 7.84 21.40 52.79
N THR A 315 8.17 20.42 53.61
CA THR A 315 8.29 20.61 55.07
C THR A 315 9.37 21.65 55.27
N THR A 316 8.97 22.82 55.67
CA THR A 316 9.88 23.90 56.10
C THR A 316 10.71 23.35 57.25
N PRO A 317 12.07 23.38 57.18
CA PRO A 317 12.87 23.01 58.33
C PRO A 317 12.58 23.99 59.48
N LYS A 318 12.24 23.49 60.68
CA LYS A 318 12.18 24.30 61.89
C LYS A 318 13.57 24.87 62.17
N LEU A 319 13.68 26.20 62.13
CA LEU A 319 14.82 26.92 62.67
C LEU A 319 14.82 26.70 64.17
N GLY A 320 15.81 26.06 64.73
CA GLY A 320 16.01 25.92 66.16
C GLY A 320 16.86 24.70 66.46
N ASP A 321 18.19 24.90 66.48
CA ASP A 321 19.09 24.43 67.53
C ASP A 321 20.53 24.80 67.08
N THR A 322 21.03 25.84 67.72
CA THR A 322 22.43 26.28 67.68
C THR A 322 23.26 25.33 68.55
N PRO A 323 24.33 24.71 68.05
CA PRO A 323 25.28 23.97 68.90
C PRO A 323 26.16 24.99 69.64
N SER A 324 26.12 24.93 70.98
CA SER A 324 27.03 25.60 71.87
C SER A 324 28.49 25.12 71.61
N GLN A 325 29.38 26.08 71.48
CA GLN A 325 30.85 25.79 71.39
C GLN A 325 31.33 25.33 72.79
N PRO A 326 32.29 24.34 72.81
CA PRO A 326 33.04 24.10 74.05
C PRO A 326 34.21 25.08 74.13
N GLY A 327 34.31 25.77 75.29
CA GLY A 327 35.39 26.65 75.64
C GLY A 327 36.60 25.85 76.13
N SER A 328 37.77 26.58 76.06
CA SER A 328 39.08 26.45 76.67
C SER A 328 39.92 25.27 76.18
#